data_4df3bbfedf74ea50f2aaddf52891a5f8
#
_entry.id   4df3bbfedf74ea50f2aaddf52891a5f8
#
_cell.length_a   1.000
_cell.length_b   1.000
_cell.length_c   1.000
_cell.angle_alpha   90.00
_cell.angle_beta   90.00
_cell.angle_gamma   90.00
#
_symmetry.space_group_name_H-M   'P 1'
#
loop_
_entity.id
_entity.type
_entity.pdbx_description
1 polymer ?
#
loop_
_entity_poly.entity_id
_entity_poly.type
_entity_poly.pdbx_seq_one_letter_code
_entity_poly.pdbx_strand_id
1 'polypeptide(L)'
;MKKIALLAIAALTAMSVNAQYYNTKHEVQVSVGSASNSEIISGLSEAFGSLGEIMVTSIMTAGNVYAFDSYENEKYLPSLAVGYYYNVSKMVAVGGYFAMNGMTRDIYGHLKTQTRDSKKKVGESDRYNFSLMPSVKLHWVRTKYFGFYSKVGIGAMLMTEKAESDNGGTSKSDSDLMFDFDITPIGLDGGTEHIRAFAEFGLSEQGMLCGGLRYKF
;
A
#
# COMPACT_ATOMS: atom_id res chain seq x y z
N MET A 1 -15.27 -14.35 -28.60
CA MET A 1 -15.19 -13.95 -27.20
C MET A 1 -15.98 -14.88 -26.27
N LYS A 2 -17.27 -15.19 -26.49
CA LYS A 2 -18.08 -16.09 -25.62
C LYS A 2 -17.48 -17.49 -25.44
N LYS A 3 -16.88 -18.07 -26.50
CA LYS A 3 -16.25 -19.41 -26.44
C LYS A 3 -14.98 -19.44 -25.59
N ILE A 4 -14.19 -18.37 -25.59
CA ILE A 4 -12.98 -18.26 -24.75
C ILE A 4 -13.37 -18.13 -23.28
N ALA A 5 -14.40 -17.33 -22.97
CA ALA A 5 -14.92 -17.20 -21.62
C ALA A 5 -15.47 -18.53 -21.07
N LEU A 6 -16.19 -19.29 -21.89
CA LEU A 6 -16.71 -20.62 -21.54
C LEU A 6 -15.57 -21.65 -21.32
N LEU A 7 -14.51 -21.59 -22.12
CA LEU A 7 -13.33 -22.44 -21.96
C LEU A 7 -12.56 -22.08 -20.70
N ALA A 8 -12.44 -20.79 -20.37
CA ALA A 8 -11.81 -20.33 -19.14
C ALA A 8 -12.62 -20.75 -17.89
N ILE A 9 -13.95 -20.65 -17.94
CA ILE A 9 -14.84 -21.11 -16.86
C ILE A 9 -14.76 -22.63 -16.71
N ALA A 10 -14.78 -23.39 -17.82
CA ALA A 10 -14.63 -24.83 -17.78
C ALA A 10 -13.26 -25.30 -17.28
N ALA A 11 -12.18 -24.58 -17.62
CA ALA A 11 -10.85 -24.84 -17.09
C ALA A 11 -10.77 -24.54 -15.58
N LEU A 12 -11.35 -23.44 -15.13
CA LEU A 12 -11.41 -23.07 -13.70
C LEU A 12 -12.23 -24.09 -12.89
N THR A 13 -13.37 -24.57 -13.43
CA THR A 13 -14.19 -25.59 -12.76
C THR A 13 -13.48 -26.95 -12.73
N ALA A 14 -12.81 -27.36 -13.81
CA ALA A 14 -12.03 -28.61 -13.86
C ALA A 14 -10.83 -28.58 -12.89
N MET A 15 -10.19 -27.43 -12.69
CA MET A 15 -9.10 -27.26 -11.72
C MET A 15 -9.62 -27.31 -10.29
N SER A 16 -10.81 -26.81 -10.00
CA SER A 16 -11.40 -26.82 -8.66
C SER A 16 -11.76 -28.22 -8.17
N VAL A 17 -12.15 -29.12 -9.07
CA VAL A 17 -12.50 -30.52 -8.74
C VAL A 17 -11.27 -31.33 -8.28
N ASN A 18 -10.10 -31.02 -8.81
CA ASN A 18 -8.84 -31.69 -8.47
C ASN A 18 -7.99 -30.93 -7.41
N ALA A 19 -8.51 -29.86 -6.84
CA ALA A 19 -7.81 -29.11 -5.79
C ALA A 19 -7.73 -29.95 -4.50
N GLN A 20 -6.65 -30.68 -4.34
CA GLN A 20 -6.38 -31.42 -3.10
C GLN A 20 -6.20 -30.43 -1.96
N TYR A 21 -7.01 -30.59 -0.92
CA TYR A 21 -6.87 -29.82 0.31
C TYR A 21 -5.54 -30.19 0.95
N TYR A 22 -4.63 -29.20 0.99
CA TYR A 22 -3.39 -29.33 1.69
C TYR A 22 -3.62 -29.02 3.18
N ASN A 23 -3.09 -29.85 4.08
CA ASN A 23 -3.44 -29.85 5.50
C ASN A 23 -2.73 -28.74 6.32
N THR A 24 -2.13 -27.75 5.66
CA THR A 24 -1.51 -26.63 6.34
C THR A 24 -2.58 -25.63 6.78
N LYS A 25 -2.66 -25.38 8.09
CA LYS A 25 -3.65 -24.48 8.67
C LYS A 25 -3.13 -23.06 8.83
N HIS A 26 -1.84 -22.91 9.00
CA HIS A 26 -1.21 -21.65 9.30
C HIS A 26 -0.37 -21.15 8.12
N GLU A 27 -0.34 -19.86 7.93
CA GLU A 27 0.40 -19.21 6.86
C GLU A 27 0.99 -17.89 7.39
N VAL A 28 2.32 -17.75 7.28
CA VAL A 28 3.05 -16.49 7.52
C VAL A 28 3.58 -16.01 6.19
N GLN A 29 3.50 -14.72 5.92
CA GLN A 29 3.98 -14.13 4.69
C GLN A 29 4.77 -12.83 4.94
N VAL A 30 5.72 -12.57 4.05
CA VAL A 30 6.42 -11.29 3.93
C VAL A 30 6.33 -10.83 2.49
N SER A 31 6.10 -9.53 2.28
CA SER A 31 5.94 -8.98 0.94
C SER A 31 6.59 -7.60 0.81
N VAL A 32 6.89 -7.26 -0.44
CA VAL A 32 7.26 -5.94 -0.88
C VAL A 32 6.36 -5.56 -2.05
N GLY A 33 5.95 -4.30 -2.08
CA GLY A 33 5.06 -3.81 -3.15
C GLY A 33 5.27 -2.33 -3.45
N SER A 34 4.55 -1.86 -4.45
CA SER A 34 4.60 -0.48 -4.92
C SER A 34 3.20 0.03 -5.26
N ALA A 35 3.04 1.34 -5.31
CA ALA A 35 1.77 2.02 -5.50
C ALA A 35 0.73 1.62 -4.44
N SER A 36 1.04 1.87 -3.17
CA SER A 36 0.11 1.66 -2.05
C SER A 36 -1.10 2.59 -2.15
N ASN A 37 -2.19 2.27 -1.43
CA ASN A 37 -3.38 3.13 -1.38
C ASN A 37 -3.02 4.56 -0.97
N SER A 38 -2.16 4.72 0.03
CA SER A 38 -1.69 6.03 0.50
C SER A 38 -0.88 6.79 -0.56
N GLU A 39 -0.06 6.12 -1.37
CA GLU A 39 0.66 6.72 -2.50
C GLU A 39 -0.32 7.17 -3.60
N ILE A 40 -1.29 6.33 -3.96
CA ILE A 40 -2.30 6.64 -4.98
C ILE A 40 -3.16 7.84 -4.53
N ILE A 41 -3.63 7.83 -3.27
CA ILE A 41 -4.44 8.92 -2.71
C ILE A 41 -3.62 10.21 -2.64
N SER A 42 -2.35 10.15 -2.26
CA SER A 42 -1.45 11.33 -2.25
C SER A 42 -1.30 11.91 -3.66
N GLY A 43 -0.99 11.09 -4.65
CA GLY A 43 -0.85 11.54 -6.04
C GLY A 43 -2.15 12.13 -6.61
N LEU A 44 -3.31 11.56 -6.26
CA LEU A 44 -4.62 12.12 -6.64
C LEU A 44 -4.90 13.45 -5.92
N SER A 45 -4.59 13.56 -4.63
CA SER A 45 -4.81 14.79 -3.85
C SER A 45 -3.94 15.94 -4.35
N GLU A 46 -2.74 15.67 -4.82
CA GLU A 46 -1.88 16.67 -5.47
C GLU A 46 -2.41 17.10 -6.82
N ALA A 47 -2.93 16.18 -7.62
CA ALA A 47 -3.58 16.50 -8.88
C ALA A 47 -4.85 17.34 -8.70
N PHE A 48 -5.57 17.19 -7.57
CA PHE A 48 -6.78 17.94 -7.24
C PHE A 48 -6.58 19.10 -6.22
N GLY A 49 -5.37 19.31 -5.71
CA GLY A 49 -4.92 20.58 -5.11
C GLY A 49 -5.48 20.98 -3.75
N SER A 50 -5.94 20.10 -2.86
CA SER A 50 -6.66 20.59 -1.68
C SER A 50 -6.21 20.15 -0.27
N LEU A 51 -5.55 19.03 -0.09
CA LEU A 51 -5.22 18.54 1.26
C LEU A 51 -3.77 18.80 1.70
N GLY A 52 -2.83 18.81 0.76
CA GLY A 52 -1.41 19.10 1.05
C GLY A 52 -1.13 20.56 1.40
N GLU A 53 -1.90 21.50 0.84
CA GLU A 53 -1.71 22.94 1.06
C GLU A 53 -1.93 23.37 2.51
N ILE A 54 -2.85 22.74 3.24
CA ILE A 54 -3.23 23.15 4.61
C ILE A 54 -2.08 22.95 5.58
N MET A 55 -1.34 21.85 5.47
CA MET A 55 -0.27 21.52 6.40
C MET A 55 0.98 22.36 6.17
N VAL A 56 1.36 22.52 4.90
CA VAL A 56 2.55 23.32 4.51
C VAL A 56 2.32 24.80 4.78
N THR A 57 1.13 25.31 4.51
CA THR A 57 0.77 26.69 4.83
C THR A 57 0.94 26.97 6.33
N SER A 58 0.64 26.00 7.20
CA SER A 58 0.79 26.15 8.65
C SER A 58 2.25 26.25 9.10
N ILE A 59 3.17 25.53 8.44
CA ILE A 59 4.60 25.55 8.74
C ILE A 59 5.26 26.84 8.22
N MET A 60 4.86 27.24 7.02
CA MET A 60 5.41 28.44 6.37
C MET A 60 4.87 29.74 6.97
N THR A 61 3.64 29.74 7.49
CA THR A 61 3.04 30.91 8.14
C THR A 61 3.64 31.20 9.51
N ALA A 62 4.28 30.26 10.18
CA ALA A 62 4.98 30.52 11.45
C ALA A 62 6.12 31.57 11.33
N GLY A 63 6.66 31.76 10.10
CA GLY A 63 7.66 32.79 9.81
C GLY A 63 7.21 33.93 8.89
N ASN A 64 6.01 33.88 8.32
CA ASN A 64 5.41 34.89 7.42
C ASN A 64 6.24 35.35 6.20
N VAL A 65 7.29 34.61 5.84
CA VAL A 65 8.33 35.05 4.89
C VAL A 65 8.17 34.37 3.52
N TYR A 66 7.78 33.09 3.49
CA TYR A 66 7.67 32.32 2.26
C TYR A 66 6.23 31.99 1.90
N ALA A 67 5.95 31.93 0.59
CA ALA A 67 4.73 31.37 0.03
C ALA A 67 5.05 30.00 -0.56
N PHE A 68 4.15 29.03 -0.36
CA PHE A 68 4.27 27.68 -0.93
C PHE A 68 4.05 27.71 -2.44
N ASP A 69 4.87 26.97 -3.20
CA ASP A 69 4.74 26.84 -4.64
C ASP A 69 4.38 25.41 -5.06
N SER A 70 5.19 24.42 -4.65
CA SER A 70 5.00 23.02 -5.04
C SER A 70 5.84 22.07 -4.19
N TYR A 71 5.47 20.79 -4.26
CA TYR A 71 6.35 19.69 -3.89
C TYR A 71 7.16 19.23 -5.11
N GLU A 72 8.39 18.84 -4.91
CA GLU A 72 9.25 18.29 -5.96
C GLU A 72 10.12 17.15 -5.39
N ASN A 73 10.75 16.38 -6.30
CA ASN A 73 11.67 15.30 -5.95
C ASN A 73 11.06 14.23 -5.03
N GLU A 74 9.82 13.85 -5.30
CA GLU A 74 9.15 12.81 -4.53
C GLU A 74 9.87 11.46 -4.66
N LYS A 75 10.19 10.86 -3.52
CA LYS A 75 10.80 9.54 -3.40
C LYS A 75 9.92 8.66 -2.55
N TYR A 76 9.41 7.59 -3.15
CA TYR A 76 8.60 6.60 -2.46
C TYR A 76 9.46 5.45 -1.96
N LEU A 77 9.27 5.06 -0.72
CA LEU A 77 9.80 3.82 -0.17
C LEU A 77 8.81 2.69 -0.49
N PRO A 78 9.28 1.55 -0.99
CA PRO A 78 8.39 0.43 -1.27
C PRO A 78 7.64 0.01 -0.01
N SER A 79 6.39 -0.43 -0.18
CA SER A 79 5.63 -1.00 0.92
C SER A 79 6.22 -2.34 1.34
N LEU A 80 6.47 -2.49 2.64
CA LEU A 80 6.91 -3.74 3.26
C LEU A 80 5.79 -4.24 4.15
N ALA A 81 5.45 -5.53 4.05
CA ALA A 81 4.42 -6.09 4.90
C ALA A 81 4.75 -7.48 5.44
N VAL A 82 4.21 -7.74 6.62
CA VAL A 82 4.22 -9.05 7.28
C VAL A 82 2.80 -9.45 7.59
N GLY A 83 2.40 -10.66 7.23
CA GLY A 83 1.04 -11.13 7.41
C GLY A 83 0.97 -12.53 8.00
N TYR A 84 -0.16 -12.80 8.63
CA TYR A 84 -0.50 -14.12 9.16
C TYR A 84 -1.95 -14.46 8.79
N TYR A 85 -2.17 -15.71 8.34
CA TYR A 85 -3.48 -16.21 7.99
C TYR A 85 -3.70 -17.63 8.55
N TYR A 86 -4.92 -17.86 9.00
CA TYR A 86 -5.40 -19.16 9.40
C TYR A 86 -6.43 -19.69 8.41
N ASN A 87 -6.20 -20.86 7.87
CA ASN A 87 -7.08 -21.52 6.91
C ASN A 87 -8.24 -22.17 7.66
N VAL A 88 -9.40 -21.49 7.69
CA VAL A 88 -10.62 -21.97 8.34
C VAL A 88 -11.23 -23.13 7.53
N SER A 89 -11.12 -23.07 6.22
CA SER A 89 -11.63 -24.09 5.31
C SER A 89 -10.73 -24.25 4.08
N LYS A 90 -11.13 -25.13 3.16
CA LYS A 90 -10.45 -25.29 1.85
C LYS A 90 -10.41 -24.00 1.04
N MET A 91 -11.46 -23.18 1.17
CA MET A 91 -11.68 -21.99 0.35
C MET A 91 -11.41 -20.69 1.11
N VAL A 92 -11.45 -20.71 2.44
CA VAL A 92 -11.43 -19.50 3.24
C VAL A 92 -10.26 -19.51 4.21
N ALA A 93 -9.47 -18.45 4.18
CA ALA A 93 -8.51 -18.13 5.22
C ALA A 93 -8.81 -16.75 5.83
N VAL A 94 -8.65 -16.64 7.14
CA VAL A 94 -8.84 -15.40 7.88
C VAL A 94 -7.54 -15.01 8.54
N GLY A 95 -7.27 -13.72 8.63
CA GLY A 95 -6.04 -13.22 9.22
C GLY A 95 -5.87 -11.75 8.99
N GLY A 96 -4.66 -11.33 8.71
CA GLY A 96 -4.35 -9.94 8.42
C GLY A 96 -2.87 -9.73 8.20
N TYR A 97 -2.53 -8.49 7.94
CA TYR A 97 -1.15 -8.06 7.78
C TYR A 97 -0.91 -6.69 8.41
N PHE A 98 0.34 -6.45 8.75
CA PHE A 98 0.87 -5.14 9.05
C PHE A 98 1.72 -4.70 7.87
N ALA A 99 1.48 -3.49 7.36
CA ALA A 99 2.25 -2.89 6.28
C ALA A 99 2.86 -1.57 6.74
N MET A 100 4.03 -1.23 6.18
CA MET A 100 4.67 0.06 6.32
C MET A 100 5.19 0.54 4.98
N ASN A 101 5.01 1.81 4.69
CA ASN A 101 5.59 2.50 3.55
C ASN A 101 5.95 3.93 3.93
N GLY A 102 6.58 4.66 3.03
CA GLY A 102 6.96 6.03 3.30
C GLY A 102 7.18 6.84 2.03
N MET A 103 7.23 8.15 2.19
CA MET A 103 7.49 9.09 1.11
C MET A 103 8.29 10.26 1.67
N THR A 104 9.33 10.66 0.93
CA THR A 104 10.09 11.89 1.18
C THR A 104 9.89 12.83 0.00
N ARG A 105 9.68 14.12 0.27
CA ARG A 105 9.49 15.15 -0.75
C ARG A 105 10.12 16.47 -0.34
N ASP A 106 10.62 17.20 -1.32
CA ASP A 106 11.15 18.56 -1.15
C ASP A 106 10.01 19.59 -1.21
N ILE A 107 10.05 20.56 -0.30
CA ILE A 107 9.10 21.67 -0.26
C ILE A 107 9.75 22.87 -0.94
N TYR A 108 9.12 23.41 -1.99
CA TYR A 108 9.56 24.61 -2.67
C TYR A 108 8.62 25.78 -2.41
N GLY A 109 9.21 26.95 -2.25
CA GLY A 109 8.49 28.20 -2.05
C GLY A 109 9.31 29.41 -2.50
N HIS A 110 8.66 30.55 -2.61
CA HIS A 110 9.30 31.85 -2.89
C HIS A 110 9.08 32.85 -1.76
N LEU A 111 10.00 33.82 -1.63
CA LEU A 111 9.80 34.94 -0.71
C LEU A 111 8.58 35.75 -1.15
N LYS A 112 7.66 36.06 -0.21
CA LYS A 112 6.44 36.85 -0.47
C LYS A 112 6.72 38.24 -1.12
N THR A 113 7.96 38.68 -1.03
CA THR A 113 8.43 39.97 -1.65
C THR A 113 9.02 39.78 -3.04
N GLN A 114 9.13 38.53 -3.54
CA GLN A 114 9.72 38.22 -4.84
C GLN A 114 8.69 37.54 -5.77
N THR A 115 8.96 37.62 -7.06
CA THR A 115 8.12 36.99 -8.07
C THR A 115 8.26 35.45 -8.00
N ARG A 116 7.21 34.74 -8.38
CA ARG A 116 7.12 33.27 -8.40
C ARG A 116 8.25 32.54 -9.14
N ASP A 117 8.98 33.25 -10.00
CA ASP A 117 10.16 32.70 -10.71
C ASP A 117 11.40 32.49 -9.82
N SER A 118 11.39 32.98 -8.57
CA SER A 118 12.50 32.82 -7.60
C SER A 118 12.29 31.60 -6.67
N LYS A 119 11.82 30.51 -7.20
CA LYS A 119 11.52 29.27 -6.51
C LYS A 119 12.78 28.69 -5.84
N LYS A 120 12.71 28.41 -4.54
CA LYS A 120 13.82 27.87 -3.75
C LYS A 120 13.31 26.74 -2.86
N LYS A 121 14.13 25.71 -2.65
CA LYS A 121 13.86 24.70 -1.62
C LYS A 121 13.84 25.38 -0.25
N VAL A 122 12.78 25.16 0.50
CA VAL A 122 12.55 25.79 1.82
C VAL A 122 12.41 24.77 2.95
N GLY A 123 12.32 23.48 2.60
CA GLY A 123 12.27 22.38 3.57
C GLY A 123 12.08 21.01 2.93
N GLU A 124 11.98 20.01 3.79
CA GLU A 124 11.68 18.62 3.44
C GLU A 124 10.47 18.14 4.24
N SER A 125 9.71 17.21 3.65
CA SER A 125 8.63 16.51 4.33
C SER A 125 8.81 15.00 4.18
N ASP A 126 8.86 14.32 5.32
CA ASP A 126 8.88 12.87 5.41
C ASP A 126 7.54 12.38 5.93
N ARG A 127 6.94 11.43 5.20
CA ARG A 127 5.70 10.77 5.58
C ARG A 127 5.94 9.27 5.73
N TYR A 128 5.46 8.71 6.83
CA TYR A 128 5.45 7.27 7.10
C TYR A 128 4.03 6.83 7.38
N ASN A 129 3.64 5.74 6.76
CA ASN A 129 2.33 5.12 6.93
C ASN A 129 2.51 3.72 7.53
N PHE A 130 1.70 3.42 8.54
CA PHE A 130 1.65 2.13 9.20
C PHE A 130 0.21 1.63 9.15
N SER A 131 -0.01 0.50 8.51
CA SER A 131 -1.36 -0.04 8.32
C SER A 131 -1.52 -1.39 9.00
N LEU A 132 -2.63 -1.57 9.71
CA LEU A 132 -3.05 -2.86 10.26
C LEU A 132 -4.34 -3.28 9.57
N MET A 133 -4.27 -4.40 8.83
CA MET A 133 -5.30 -4.82 7.91
C MET A 133 -5.80 -6.25 8.22
N PRO A 134 -6.83 -6.40 9.06
CA PRO A 134 -7.63 -7.64 9.10
C PRO A 134 -8.20 -7.95 7.72
N SER A 135 -8.06 -9.21 7.28
CA SER A 135 -8.47 -9.57 5.92
C SER A 135 -8.88 -11.04 5.80
N VAL A 136 -9.64 -11.32 4.75
CA VAL A 136 -10.12 -12.64 4.38
C VAL A 136 -9.62 -12.97 2.99
N LYS A 137 -9.00 -14.15 2.83
CA LYS A 137 -8.62 -14.72 1.53
C LYS A 137 -9.65 -15.75 1.08
N LEU A 138 -10.06 -15.66 -0.16
CA LEU A 138 -10.94 -16.64 -0.83
C LEU A 138 -10.10 -17.39 -1.86
N HIS A 139 -9.79 -18.64 -1.58
CA HIS A 139 -9.05 -19.51 -2.50
C HIS A 139 -9.97 -20.13 -3.53
N TRP A 140 -9.78 -19.75 -4.79
CA TRP A 140 -10.49 -20.30 -5.94
C TRP A 140 -9.85 -21.61 -6.41
N VAL A 141 -8.51 -21.64 -6.40
CA VAL A 141 -7.70 -22.82 -6.71
C VAL A 141 -6.66 -22.99 -5.62
N ARG A 142 -6.55 -24.20 -5.08
CA ARG A 142 -5.56 -24.53 -4.05
C ARG A 142 -5.00 -25.91 -4.29
N THR A 143 -3.89 -25.97 -4.99
CA THR A 143 -3.19 -27.22 -5.27
C THR A 143 -1.91 -27.34 -4.41
N LYS A 144 -1.20 -28.46 -4.54
CA LYS A 144 0.07 -28.68 -3.85
C LYS A 144 1.15 -27.65 -4.23
N TYR A 145 1.17 -27.18 -5.48
CA TYR A 145 2.25 -26.34 -6.03
C TYR A 145 1.79 -24.95 -6.48
N PHE A 146 0.50 -24.75 -6.64
CA PHE A 146 -0.08 -23.52 -7.19
C PHE A 146 -1.37 -23.17 -6.47
N GLY A 147 -1.62 -21.88 -6.28
CA GLY A 147 -2.87 -21.34 -5.76
C GLY A 147 -3.29 -20.07 -6.50
N PHE A 148 -4.61 -19.89 -6.59
CA PHE A 148 -5.25 -18.68 -7.06
C PHE A 148 -6.29 -18.25 -6.03
N TYR A 149 -6.29 -16.99 -5.64
CA TYR A 149 -7.15 -16.46 -4.60
C TYR A 149 -7.48 -14.99 -4.82
N SER A 150 -8.50 -14.52 -4.14
CA SER A 150 -8.81 -13.10 -3.93
C SER A 150 -8.73 -12.78 -2.45
N LYS A 151 -8.48 -11.52 -2.11
CA LYS A 151 -8.39 -11.05 -0.72
C LYS A 151 -9.17 -9.76 -0.56
N VAL A 152 -9.86 -9.63 0.56
CA VAL A 152 -10.53 -8.39 0.97
C VAL A 152 -10.23 -8.11 2.43
N GLY A 153 -10.06 -6.85 2.78
CA GLY A 153 -9.75 -6.42 4.13
C GLY A 153 -10.26 -5.03 4.43
N ILE A 154 -10.42 -4.76 5.71
CA ILE A 154 -10.79 -3.45 6.25
C ILE A 154 -9.92 -3.22 7.47
N GLY A 155 -9.28 -2.07 7.55
CA GLY A 155 -8.34 -1.77 8.61
C GLY A 155 -8.19 -0.30 8.92
N ALA A 156 -7.10 0.00 9.58
CA ALA A 156 -6.73 1.36 9.94
C ALA A 156 -5.27 1.64 9.58
N MET A 157 -5.02 2.84 9.14
CA MET A 157 -3.70 3.36 8.79
C MET A 157 -3.37 4.55 9.69
N LEU A 158 -2.21 4.50 10.33
CA LEU A 158 -1.61 5.63 11.03
C LEU A 158 -0.63 6.32 10.07
N MET A 159 -0.94 7.54 9.69
CA MET A 159 -0.09 8.41 8.90
C MET A 159 0.67 9.32 9.85
N THR A 160 1.99 9.36 9.73
CA THR A 160 2.85 10.31 10.47
C THR A 160 3.63 11.13 9.47
N GLU A 161 3.48 12.45 9.53
CA GLU A 161 4.20 13.39 8.67
C GLU A 161 5.08 14.29 9.52
N LYS A 162 6.34 14.45 9.10
CA LYS A 162 7.30 15.38 9.67
C LYS A 162 7.73 16.35 8.57
N ALA A 163 7.64 17.63 8.84
CA ALA A 163 8.17 18.65 7.95
C ALA A 163 9.23 19.48 8.68
N GLU A 164 10.37 19.64 8.03
CA GLU A 164 11.51 20.42 8.53
C GLU A 164 11.78 21.59 7.59
N SER A 165 12.01 22.77 8.18
CA SER A 165 12.36 23.99 7.43
C SER A 165 13.87 24.19 7.38
N ASP A 166 14.43 24.41 6.20
CA ASP A 166 15.87 24.70 5.99
C ASP A 166 16.32 26.03 6.61
N ASN A 167 15.40 26.92 6.97
CA ASN A 167 15.71 28.28 7.42
C ASN A 167 15.69 28.49 8.97
N GLY A 168 16.00 27.44 9.73
CA GLY A 168 16.28 27.64 11.15
C GLY A 168 15.19 27.20 12.12
N GLY A 169 14.81 25.94 12.03
CA GLY A 169 14.47 25.25 13.27
C GLY A 169 13.00 25.15 13.64
N THR A 170 12.07 25.18 12.71
CA THR A 170 10.70 24.74 13.04
C THR A 170 10.46 23.36 12.42
N SER A 171 10.51 22.32 13.24
CA SER A 171 10.04 20.99 12.90
C SER A 171 8.61 20.85 13.41
N LYS A 172 7.70 20.40 12.56
CA LYS A 172 6.33 20.06 12.95
C LYS A 172 6.09 18.60 12.62
N SER A 173 5.52 17.88 13.56
CA SER A 173 5.07 16.50 13.37
C SER A 173 3.57 16.43 13.62
N ASP A 174 2.87 15.73 12.74
CA ASP A 174 1.45 15.46 12.87
C ASP A 174 1.19 13.97 12.62
N SER A 175 0.12 13.44 13.22
CA SER A 175 -0.23 12.03 13.08
C SER A 175 -1.74 11.89 13.01
N ASP A 176 -2.21 11.26 11.94
CA ASP A 176 -3.62 11.04 11.68
C ASP A 176 -3.92 9.54 11.56
N LEU A 177 -5.03 9.13 12.17
CA LEU A 177 -5.57 7.78 12.03
C LEU A 177 -6.66 7.79 10.97
N MET A 178 -6.48 7.00 9.93
CA MET A 178 -7.38 6.92 8.79
C MET A 178 -7.94 5.51 8.62
N PHE A 179 -9.13 5.43 8.04
CA PHE A 179 -9.69 4.17 7.56
C PHE A 179 -8.93 3.70 6.33
N ASP A 180 -8.68 2.40 6.24
CA ASP A 180 -8.00 1.78 5.11
C ASP A 180 -8.71 0.49 4.68
N PHE A 181 -8.50 0.08 3.42
CA PHE A 181 -9.12 -1.12 2.85
C PHE A 181 -8.16 -1.87 1.93
N ASP A 182 -8.45 -3.15 1.75
CA ASP A 182 -7.75 -4.04 0.83
C ASP A 182 -8.76 -4.72 -0.09
N ILE A 183 -8.59 -4.54 -1.39
CA ILE A 183 -9.33 -5.25 -2.42
C ILE A 183 -8.31 -5.81 -3.41
N THR A 184 -7.95 -7.06 -3.24
CA THR A 184 -7.03 -7.82 -4.08
C THR A 184 -7.82 -8.85 -4.89
N PRO A 185 -8.27 -8.52 -6.11
CA PRO A 185 -9.03 -9.45 -6.95
C PRO A 185 -8.20 -10.63 -7.43
N ILE A 186 -6.90 -10.44 -7.61
CA ILE A 186 -6.00 -11.44 -8.17
C ILE A 186 -4.81 -11.65 -7.25
N GLY A 187 -4.72 -12.83 -6.66
CA GLY A 187 -3.55 -13.33 -5.95
C GLY A 187 -3.15 -14.69 -6.50
N LEU A 188 -1.88 -14.84 -6.80
CA LEU A 188 -1.29 -16.08 -7.28
C LEU A 188 -0.21 -16.52 -6.30
N ASP A 189 -0.15 -17.80 -5.99
CA ASP A 189 0.99 -18.36 -5.27
C ASP A 189 1.49 -19.64 -5.95
N GLY A 190 2.81 -19.85 -5.87
CA GLY A 190 3.45 -21.03 -6.45
C GLY A 190 4.71 -21.42 -5.72
N GLY A 191 5.05 -22.70 -5.71
CA GLY A 191 6.25 -23.20 -5.05
C GLY A 191 6.07 -24.62 -4.50
N THR A 192 6.68 -24.85 -3.33
CA THR A 192 6.57 -26.14 -2.65
C THR A 192 5.33 -26.18 -1.74
N GLU A 193 5.22 -27.27 -1.00
CA GLU A 193 4.18 -27.48 0.00
C GLU A 193 4.17 -26.41 1.09
N HIS A 194 5.35 -26.08 1.60
CA HIS A 194 5.53 -25.17 2.73
C HIS A 194 5.99 -23.78 2.31
N ILE A 195 6.89 -23.67 1.33
CA ILE A 195 7.46 -22.39 0.89
C ILE A 195 6.90 -22.03 -0.48
N ARG A 196 6.26 -20.88 -0.59
CA ARG A 196 5.68 -20.38 -1.83
C ARG A 196 6.09 -18.92 -2.07
N ALA A 197 6.39 -18.61 -3.31
CA ALA A 197 6.36 -17.25 -3.80
C ALA A 197 4.92 -16.86 -4.12
N PHE A 198 4.58 -15.59 -3.97
CA PHE A 198 3.27 -15.09 -4.36
C PHE A 198 3.37 -13.72 -5.01
N ALA A 199 2.34 -13.39 -5.79
CA ALA A 199 2.12 -12.08 -6.35
C ALA A 199 0.64 -11.72 -6.21
N GLU A 200 0.36 -10.46 -5.87
CA GLU A 200 -0.98 -9.91 -5.70
C GLU A 200 -1.12 -8.65 -6.54
N PHE A 201 -2.31 -8.47 -7.13
CA PHE A 201 -2.70 -7.28 -7.84
C PHE A 201 -4.03 -6.79 -7.30
N GLY A 202 -4.08 -5.51 -6.88
CA GLY A 202 -5.28 -4.93 -6.28
C GLY A 202 -5.04 -3.54 -5.71
N LEU A 203 -5.95 -3.09 -4.87
CA LEU A 203 -5.85 -1.85 -4.11
C LEU A 203 -5.61 -2.20 -2.66
N SER A 204 -4.41 -1.92 -2.14
CA SER A 204 -4.03 -2.21 -0.76
C SER A 204 -2.83 -1.37 -0.30
N GLU A 205 -2.61 -1.28 1.01
CA GLU A 205 -1.38 -0.70 1.55
C GLU A 205 -0.13 -1.57 1.34
N GLN A 206 -0.30 -2.85 0.98
CA GLN A 206 0.83 -3.67 0.51
C GLN A 206 1.36 -3.22 -0.85
N GLY A 207 0.58 -2.43 -1.60
CA GLY A 207 0.84 -1.96 -2.95
C GLY A 207 -0.16 -2.52 -3.96
N MET A 208 -0.40 -1.77 -5.04
CA MET A 208 -1.24 -2.22 -6.15
C MET A 208 -0.66 -3.47 -6.81
N LEU A 209 0.65 -3.55 -6.88
CA LEU A 209 1.39 -4.74 -7.26
C LEU A 209 2.36 -5.10 -6.12
N CYS A 210 2.15 -6.24 -5.51
CA CYS A 210 3.05 -6.74 -4.49
C CYS A 210 3.42 -8.20 -4.73
N GLY A 211 4.57 -8.59 -4.19
CA GLY A 211 5.07 -9.95 -4.25
C GLY A 211 5.87 -10.31 -3.01
N GLY A 212 6.01 -11.59 -2.75
CA GLY A 212 6.70 -12.01 -1.56
C GLY A 212 6.83 -13.52 -1.40
N LEU A 213 7.21 -13.89 -0.20
CA LEU A 213 7.35 -15.28 0.22
C LEU A 213 6.34 -15.61 1.32
N ARG A 214 5.89 -16.83 1.31
CA ARG A 214 4.88 -17.38 2.19
C ARG A 214 5.32 -18.73 2.70
N TYR A 215 5.23 -18.93 4.02
CA TYR A 215 5.47 -20.19 4.66
C TYR A 215 4.15 -20.75 5.22
N LYS A 216 3.84 -22.01 4.88
CA LYS A 216 2.62 -22.72 5.29
C LYS A 216 2.96 -23.89 6.19
N PHE A 217 2.28 -24.03 7.32
CA PHE A 217 2.52 -25.09 8.32
C PHE A 217 1.25 -25.52 9.07
#